data_f9fe6de176293a0943ef61e89e745a9c
#
_entry.id   f9fe6de176293a0943ef61e89e745a9c
#
_cell.length_a   1.000
_cell.length_b   1.000
_cell.length_c   1.000
_cell.angle_alpha   90.00
_cell.angle_beta   90.00
_cell.angle_gamma   90.00
#
_symmetry.space_group_name_H-M   'P 1'
#
loop_
_entity.id
_entity.type
_entity.pdbx_description
1 polymer ?
#
loop_
_entity_poly.entity_id
_entity_poly.type
_entity_poly.pdbx_seq_one_letter_code
_entity_poly.pdbx_strand_id
1 'polypeptide(L)'
;FSVYLIGAFVSGFSMCMLNTVVNPMLNTLGGGGNRGNQLVQFGGSLNSLAATIVPVLVGYLMGNAAQATISNAAPALFIAMGIFALAFVVMLVMEIPEPFALTNEKSAEKNEHSALSFRHFVLGTVAIFVYVGVEVGIPNFANLFMTTDLGIDTTVAGSVVGTYWFLMLIGRFAGGLLGAK
;
A
#
# COMPACT_ATOMS: atom_id res chain seq x y z
N PHE A 1 7.25 16.29 -18.25
CA PHE A 1 7.48 16.24 -16.80
C PHE A 1 6.19 16.51 -16.01
N SER A 2 5.47 17.61 -16.30
CA SER A 2 4.24 18.00 -15.60
C SER A 2 3.14 16.94 -15.68
N VAL A 3 2.94 16.31 -16.83
CA VAL A 3 1.95 15.22 -17.02
C VAL A 3 2.29 14.01 -16.13
N TYR A 4 3.58 13.67 -16.02
CA TYR A 4 4.04 12.61 -15.14
C TYR A 4 3.74 12.92 -13.67
N LEU A 5 4.02 14.16 -13.22
CA LEU A 5 3.74 14.58 -11.85
C LEU A 5 2.24 14.54 -11.51
N ILE A 6 1.39 14.98 -12.45
CA ILE A 6 -0.08 14.89 -12.27
C ILE A 6 -0.50 13.42 -12.17
N GLY A 7 0.00 12.55 -13.04
CA GLY A 7 -0.28 11.11 -12.97
C GLY A 7 0.16 10.48 -11.64
N ALA A 8 1.37 10.81 -11.17
CA ALA A 8 1.89 10.34 -9.89
C ALA A 8 1.04 10.84 -8.71
N PHE A 9 0.61 12.10 -8.75
CA PHE A 9 -0.27 12.68 -7.73
C PHE A 9 -1.62 11.97 -7.69
N VAL A 10 -2.28 11.78 -8.83
CA VAL A 10 -3.57 11.09 -8.92
C VAL A 10 -3.46 9.65 -8.42
N SER A 11 -2.40 8.93 -8.81
CA SER A 11 -2.15 7.56 -8.36
C SER A 11 -1.93 7.49 -6.85
N GLY A 12 -1.09 8.38 -6.29
CA GLY A 12 -0.83 8.44 -4.86
C GLY A 12 -2.08 8.78 -4.06
N PHE A 13 -2.87 9.73 -4.53
CA PHE A 13 -4.13 10.11 -3.89
C PHE A 13 -5.14 8.95 -3.90
N SER A 14 -5.29 8.26 -5.04
CA SER A 14 -6.16 7.09 -5.16
C SER A 14 -5.75 5.95 -4.22
N MET A 15 -4.43 5.73 -4.08
CA MET A 15 -3.88 4.72 -3.15
C MET A 15 -4.19 5.07 -1.70
N CYS A 16 -4.07 6.34 -1.31
CA CYS A 16 -4.42 6.80 0.03
C CYS A 16 -5.91 6.62 0.32
N MET A 17 -6.79 6.99 -0.63
CA MET A 17 -8.23 6.78 -0.50
C MET A 17 -8.57 5.30 -0.34
N LEU A 18 -7.98 4.43 -1.15
CA LEU A 18 -8.19 2.98 -1.05
C LEU A 18 -7.79 2.44 0.33
N ASN A 19 -6.62 2.80 0.83
CA ASN A 19 -6.16 2.38 2.15
C ASN A 19 -7.05 2.88 3.29
N THR A 20 -7.62 4.10 3.16
CA THR A 20 -8.52 4.68 4.15
C THR A 20 -9.83 3.90 4.26
N VAL A 21 -10.27 3.26 3.18
CA VAL A 21 -11.50 2.45 3.17
C VAL A 21 -11.21 0.98 3.51
N VAL A 22 -10.20 0.38 2.86
CA VAL A 22 -9.93 -1.06 2.96
C VAL A 22 -9.49 -1.48 4.36
N ASN A 23 -8.60 -0.71 5.01
CA ASN A 23 -8.07 -1.09 6.31
C ASN A 23 -9.15 -1.12 7.42
N PRO A 24 -9.99 -0.09 7.60
CA PRO A 24 -11.11 -0.15 8.55
C PRO A 24 -12.12 -1.24 8.18
N MET A 25 -12.39 -1.44 6.89
CA MET A 25 -13.32 -2.48 6.43
C MET A 25 -12.82 -3.87 6.78
N LEU A 26 -11.54 -4.20 6.53
CA LEU A 26 -10.94 -5.47 6.93
C LEU A 26 -11.00 -5.68 8.45
N ASN A 27 -10.74 -4.64 9.23
CA ASN A 27 -10.85 -4.72 10.68
C ASN A 27 -12.27 -5.06 11.13
N THR A 28 -13.25 -4.40 10.54
CA THR A 28 -14.68 -4.60 10.87
C THR A 28 -15.19 -5.95 10.42
N LEU A 29 -14.83 -6.41 9.20
CA LEU A 29 -15.18 -7.74 8.70
C LEU A 29 -14.57 -8.85 9.56
N GLY A 30 -13.43 -8.61 10.18
CA GLY A 30 -12.82 -9.50 11.17
C GLY A 30 -13.51 -9.50 12.53
N GLY A 31 -14.55 -8.72 12.73
CA GLY A 31 -15.26 -8.58 14.00
C GLY A 31 -14.58 -7.65 15.00
N GLY A 32 -13.61 -6.82 14.54
CA GLY A 32 -12.84 -5.91 15.37
C GLY A 32 -11.83 -6.63 16.29
N GLY A 33 -11.18 -5.86 17.18
CA GLY A 33 -10.24 -6.38 18.16
C GLY A 33 -9.08 -7.17 17.51
N ASN A 34 -8.67 -8.26 18.15
CA ASN A 34 -7.51 -9.06 17.70
C ASN A 34 -7.73 -9.71 16.33
N ARG A 35 -8.93 -10.22 16.06
CA ARG A 35 -9.26 -10.85 14.76
C ARG A 35 -9.28 -9.83 13.62
N GLY A 36 -9.85 -8.65 13.87
CA GLY A 36 -9.83 -7.56 12.91
C GLY A 36 -8.40 -7.13 12.57
N ASN A 37 -7.55 -6.98 13.59
CA ASN A 37 -6.14 -6.66 13.41
C ASN A 37 -5.39 -7.76 12.64
N GLN A 38 -5.71 -9.05 12.85
CA GLN A 38 -5.15 -10.14 12.05
C GLN A 38 -5.49 -10.01 10.57
N LEU A 39 -6.76 -9.76 10.23
CA LEU A 39 -7.17 -9.58 8.83
C LEU A 39 -6.45 -8.40 8.17
N VAL A 40 -6.27 -7.29 8.88
CA VAL A 40 -5.47 -6.14 8.40
C VAL A 40 -4.01 -6.54 8.17
N GLN A 41 -3.41 -7.33 9.07
CA GLN A 41 -2.03 -7.81 8.91
C GLN A 41 -1.89 -8.78 7.74
N PHE A 42 -2.85 -9.66 7.51
CA PHE A 42 -2.85 -10.53 6.33
C PHE A 42 -3.01 -9.72 5.03
N GLY A 43 -3.90 -8.73 5.01
CA GLY A 43 -4.02 -7.79 3.88
C GLY A 43 -2.71 -7.04 3.62
N GLY A 44 -2.05 -6.55 4.69
CA GLY A 44 -0.73 -5.93 4.62
C GLY A 44 0.37 -6.89 4.12
N SER A 45 0.27 -8.18 4.45
CA SER A 45 1.19 -9.22 3.95
C SER A 45 1.05 -9.41 2.43
N LEU A 46 -0.18 -9.45 1.91
CA LEU A 46 -0.44 -9.51 0.47
C LEU A 46 0.11 -8.27 -0.25
N ASN A 47 -0.05 -7.08 0.33
CA ASN A 47 0.54 -5.87 -0.20
C ASN A 47 2.08 -5.95 -0.25
N SER A 48 2.73 -6.47 0.80
CA SER A 48 4.19 -6.65 0.84
C SER A 48 4.66 -7.71 -0.16
N LEU A 49 3.87 -8.77 -0.39
CA LEU A 49 4.13 -9.76 -1.43
C LEU A 49 4.13 -9.12 -2.82
N ALA A 50 3.11 -8.32 -3.12
CA ALA A 50 3.07 -7.56 -4.38
C ALA A 50 4.26 -6.62 -4.52
N ALA A 51 4.62 -5.88 -3.45
CA ALA A 51 5.78 -5.00 -3.42
C ALA A 51 7.12 -5.75 -3.63
N THR A 52 7.19 -7.03 -3.29
CA THR A 52 8.36 -7.88 -3.57
C THR A 52 8.41 -8.33 -5.03
N ILE A 53 7.28 -8.74 -5.58
CA ILE A 53 7.20 -9.33 -6.94
C ILE A 53 7.25 -8.26 -8.03
N VAL A 54 6.53 -7.13 -7.84
CA VAL A 54 6.34 -6.10 -8.88
C VAL A 54 7.67 -5.50 -9.37
N PRO A 55 8.63 -5.12 -8.53
CA PRO A 55 9.90 -4.58 -9.00
C PRO A 55 10.69 -5.58 -9.86
N VAL A 56 10.66 -6.86 -9.51
CA VAL A 56 11.31 -7.94 -10.28
C VAL A 56 10.63 -8.11 -11.64
N LEU A 57 9.30 -8.15 -11.66
CA LEU A 57 8.51 -8.25 -12.88
C LEU A 57 8.75 -7.05 -13.80
N VAL A 58 8.71 -5.84 -13.25
CA VAL A 58 8.97 -4.60 -14.01
C VAL A 58 10.40 -4.58 -14.54
N GLY A 59 11.39 -4.96 -13.72
CA GLY A 59 12.79 -5.06 -14.16
C GLY A 59 12.95 -6.03 -15.33
N TYR A 60 12.28 -7.18 -15.28
CA TYR A 60 12.29 -8.16 -16.37
C TYR A 60 11.62 -7.63 -17.65
N LEU A 61 10.47 -6.94 -17.52
CA LEU A 61 9.74 -6.39 -18.65
C LEU A 61 10.44 -5.19 -19.30
N MET A 62 11.10 -4.37 -18.52
CA MET A 62 11.80 -3.17 -18.99
C MET A 62 13.15 -3.49 -19.61
N GLY A 63 13.74 -4.65 -19.32
CA GLY A 63 15.08 -5.02 -19.78
C GLY A 63 16.18 -4.13 -19.19
N ASN A 64 17.16 -3.73 -20.01
CA ASN A 64 18.30 -2.96 -19.53
C ASN A 64 17.89 -1.53 -19.11
N ALA A 65 17.86 -1.26 -17.81
CA ALA A 65 17.39 0.00 -17.23
C ALA A 65 18.16 1.25 -17.74
N ALA A 66 19.42 1.07 -18.15
CA ALA A 66 20.25 2.15 -18.71
C ALA A 66 19.77 2.68 -20.07
N GLN A 67 18.94 1.91 -20.77
CA GLN A 67 18.38 2.27 -22.09
C GLN A 67 16.83 2.28 -22.08
N ALA A 68 16.23 2.24 -20.89
CA ALA A 68 14.79 2.17 -20.75
C ALA A 68 14.12 3.47 -21.23
N THR A 69 13.31 3.34 -22.27
CA THR A 69 12.42 4.39 -22.79
C THR A 69 11.01 4.20 -22.23
N ILE A 70 10.18 5.22 -22.34
CA ILE A 70 8.76 5.15 -21.93
C ILE A 70 8.04 3.98 -22.64
N SER A 71 8.42 3.66 -23.88
CA SER A 71 7.84 2.52 -24.61
C SER A 71 8.19 1.16 -23.96
N ASN A 72 9.32 1.04 -23.28
CA ASN A 72 9.71 -0.19 -22.58
C ASN A 72 8.90 -0.39 -21.28
N ALA A 73 8.41 0.70 -20.69
CA ALA A 73 7.53 0.65 -19.53
C ALA A 73 6.06 0.34 -19.90
N ALA A 74 5.67 0.53 -21.17
CA ALA A 74 4.29 0.37 -21.61
C ALA A 74 3.68 -1.01 -21.28
N PRO A 75 4.35 -2.16 -21.47
CA PRO A 75 3.79 -3.46 -21.10
C PRO A 75 3.44 -3.56 -19.60
N ALA A 76 4.32 -3.08 -18.72
CA ALA A 76 4.09 -3.07 -17.29
C ALA A 76 2.89 -2.18 -16.92
N LEU A 77 2.76 -1.01 -17.55
CA LEU A 77 1.65 -0.10 -17.34
C LEU A 77 0.32 -0.69 -17.84
N PHE A 78 0.31 -1.37 -19.01
CA PHE A 78 -0.89 -2.05 -19.51
C PHE A 78 -1.33 -3.20 -18.59
N ILE A 79 -0.39 -3.97 -18.04
CA ILE A 79 -0.69 -5.01 -17.05
C ILE A 79 -1.33 -4.37 -15.79
N ALA A 80 -0.74 -3.30 -15.28
CA ALA A 80 -1.28 -2.58 -14.12
C ALA A 80 -2.69 -2.04 -14.40
N MET A 81 -2.91 -1.40 -15.56
CA MET A 81 -4.24 -0.94 -15.98
C MET A 81 -5.25 -2.09 -16.07
N GLY A 82 -4.85 -3.24 -16.61
CA GLY A 82 -5.69 -4.44 -16.68
C GLY A 82 -6.09 -4.96 -15.30
N ILE A 83 -5.16 -4.99 -14.35
CA ILE A 83 -5.42 -5.40 -12.97
C ILE A 83 -6.39 -4.41 -12.29
N PHE A 84 -6.20 -3.10 -12.46
CA PHE A 84 -7.11 -2.10 -11.90
C PHE A 84 -8.50 -2.17 -12.54
N ALA A 85 -8.60 -2.38 -13.85
CA ALA A 85 -9.87 -2.56 -14.54
C ALA A 85 -10.60 -3.82 -14.04
N LEU A 86 -9.88 -4.92 -13.87
CA LEU A 86 -10.43 -6.15 -13.30
C LEU A 86 -10.92 -5.93 -11.86
N ALA A 87 -10.12 -5.29 -11.03
CA ALA A 87 -10.49 -4.96 -9.66
C ALA A 87 -11.76 -4.07 -9.62
N PHE A 88 -11.86 -3.08 -10.50
CA PHE A 88 -13.04 -2.23 -10.64
C PHE A 88 -14.29 -3.04 -11.00
N VAL A 89 -14.19 -3.94 -11.99
CA VAL A 89 -15.31 -4.81 -12.39
C VAL A 89 -15.73 -5.74 -11.25
N VAL A 90 -14.77 -6.34 -10.54
CA VAL A 90 -15.04 -7.19 -9.38
C VAL A 90 -15.80 -6.40 -8.30
N MET A 91 -15.36 -5.18 -8.00
CA MET A 91 -16.02 -4.32 -7.01
C MET A 91 -17.43 -3.88 -7.42
N LEU A 92 -17.71 -3.76 -8.71
CA LEU A 92 -19.05 -3.46 -9.21
C LEU A 92 -20.02 -4.64 -9.06
N VAL A 93 -19.51 -5.86 -9.15
CA VAL A 93 -20.33 -7.08 -9.12
C VAL A 93 -20.51 -7.62 -7.70
N MET A 94 -19.53 -7.38 -6.81
CA MET A 94 -19.58 -7.85 -5.43
C MET A 94 -20.44 -6.91 -4.57
N GLU A 95 -21.45 -7.47 -3.91
CA GLU A 95 -22.14 -6.80 -2.83
C GLU A 95 -21.24 -6.78 -1.58
N ILE A 96 -20.74 -5.61 -1.24
CA ILE A 96 -19.91 -5.42 -0.04
C ILE A 96 -20.86 -5.16 1.12
N PRO A 97 -20.89 -6.00 2.18
CA PRO A 97 -21.72 -5.75 3.34
C PRO A 97 -21.28 -4.45 4.04
N GLU A 98 -22.23 -3.57 4.31
CA GLU A 98 -22.02 -2.34 5.07
C GLU A 98 -22.30 -2.60 6.56
N PRO A 99 -21.30 -3.01 7.35
CA PRO A 99 -21.53 -3.37 8.75
C PRO A 99 -21.95 -2.20 9.62
N PHE A 100 -21.77 -0.96 9.14
CA PHE A 100 -22.17 0.25 9.84
C PHE A 100 -23.54 0.80 9.44
N ALA A 101 -24.17 0.30 8.38
CA ALA A 101 -25.47 0.79 7.92
C ALA A 101 -26.57 0.64 9.01
N LEU A 102 -26.51 -0.47 9.76
CA LEU A 102 -27.45 -0.77 10.84
C LEU A 102 -27.19 0.03 12.14
N THR A 103 -25.97 0.58 12.30
CA THR A 103 -25.58 1.32 13.51
C THR A 103 -25.85 2.82 13.35
N ASN A 104 -25.86 3.32 12.13
CA ASN A 104 -26.05 4.75 11.86
C ASN A 104 -27.49 5.25 12.12
N GLU A 105 -28.49 4.38 12.13
CA GLU A 105 -29.86 4.79 12.48
C GLU A 105 -30.03 5.16 13.97
N LYS A 106 -29.16 4.66 14.86
CA LYS A 106 -29.21 4.93 16.29
C LYS A 106 -28.17 5.94 16.80
N SER A 107 -27.22 6.33 15.98
CA SER A 107 -26.10 7.20 16.38
C SER A 107 -26.07 8.53 15.64
N ALA A 108 -27.20 9.02 15.18
CA ALA A 108 -27.35 10.40 14.69
C ALA A 108 -27.31 11.44 15.83
N GLU A 109 -26.72 11.12 16.99
CA GLU A 109 -26.26 12.14 17.90
C GLU A 109 -25.09 12.89 17.22
N LYS A 110 -25.39 14.14 16.88
CA LYS A 110 -24.47 15.11 16.32
C LYS A 110 -23.27 15.19 17.24
N ASN A 111 -22.19 14.49 16.90
CA ASN A 111 -20.92 14.62 17.61
C ASN A 111 -20.48 16.08 17.54
N GLU A 112 -20.59 16.81 18.64
CA GLU A 112 -20.22 18.22 18.77
C GLU A 112 -18.70 18.43 18.63
N HIS A 113 -17.90 17.34 18.68
CA HIS A 113 -16.46 17.40 18.62
C HIS A 113 -15.91 16.86 17.31
N SER A 114 -15.08 17.67 16.65
CA SER A 114 -14.29 17.23 15.49
C SER A 114 -13.28 16.15 15.91
N ALA A 115 -12.97 15.18 15.01
CA ALA A 115 -11.92 14.20 15.24
C ALA A 115 -10.56 14.83 15.58
N LEU A 116 -10.28 16.01 15.05
CA LEU A 116 -9.07 16.78 15.33
C LEU A 116 -8.98 17.31 16.78
N SER A 117 -10.11 17.34 17.52
CA SER A 117 -10.13 17.73 18.93
C SER A 117 -9.49 16.69 19.85
N PHE A 118 -9.38 15.46 19.36
CA PHE A 118 -8.79 14.36 20.15
C PHE A 118 -7.28 14.30 19.95
N ARG A 119 -6.52 14.57 21.00
CA ARG A 119 -5.05 14.54 20.98
C ARG A 119 -4.51 13.21 20.45
N HIS A 120 -5.12 12.08 20.84
CA HIS A 120 -4.69 10.77 20.38
C HIS A 120 -4.86 10.58 18.87
N PHE A 121 -5.92 11.16 18.29
CA PHE A 121 -6.12 11.13 16.85
C PHE A 121 -5.03 11.90 16.11
N VAL A 122 -4.73 13.11 16.57
CA VAL A 122 -3.68 13.96 15.94
C VAL A 122 -2.31 13.30 16.06
N LEU A 123 -1.95 12.80 17.25
CA LEU A 123 -0.67 12.10 17.46
C LEU A 123 -0.57 10.81 16.64
N GLY A 124 -1.66 10.03 16.54
CA GLY A 124 -1.72 8.84 15.70
C GLY A 124 -1.55 9.17 14.22
N THR A 125 -2.16 10.25 13.75
CA THR A 125 -2.01 10.72 12.35
C THR A 125 -0.56 11.11 12.05
N VAL A 126 0.08 11.86 12.96
CA VAL A 126 1.50 12.22 12.82
C VAL A 126 2.39 10.99 12.85
N ALA A 127 2.13 10.05 13.75
CA ALA A 127 2.90 8.80 13.84
C ALA A 127 2.80 7.97 12.55
N ILE A 128 1.61 7.82 11.96
CA ILE A 128 1.43 7.13 10.68
C ILE A 128 2.13 7.87 9.55
N PHE A 129 2.04 9.20 9.51
CA PHE A 129 2.72 10.00 8.50
C PHE A 129 4.24 9.76 8.51
N VAL A 130 4.86 9.81 9.69
CA VAL A 130 6.29 9.55 9.85
C VAL A 130 6.63 8.09 9.51
N TYR A 131 5.81 7.14 9.97
CA TYR A 131 6.01 5.71 9.70
C TYR A 131 6.00 5.41 8.19
N VAL A 132 4.98 5.89 7.46
CA VAL A 132 4.89 5.67 6.00
C VAL A 132 6.06 6.34 5.27
N GLY A 133 6.46 7.54 5.72
CA GLY A 133 7.63 8.22 5.18
C GLY A 133 8.92 7.39 5.31
N VAL A 134 9.13 6.76 6.46
CA VAL A 134 10.28 5.87 6.71
C VAL A 134 10.13 4.56 5.93
N GLU A 135 8.96 3.92 5.96
CA GLU A 135 8.69 2.64 5.29
C GLU A 135 8.98 2.71 3.78
N VAL A 136 8.54 3.77 3.12
CA VAL A 136 8.73 3.96 1.68
C VAL A 136 10.05 4.67 1.36
N GLY A 137 10.47 5.60 2.20
CA GLY A 137 11.67 6.41 2.00
C GLY A 137 12.94 5.58 2.04
N ILE A 138 13.12 4.73 3.04
CA ILE A 138 14.35 3.92 3.21
C ILE A 138 14.68 3.09 1.97
N PRO A 139 13.79 2.23 1.44
CA PRO A 139 14.12 1.41 0.28
C PRO A 139 14.37 2.24 -0.99
N ASN A 140 13.64 3.35 -1.17
CA ASN A 140 13.85 4.22 -2.33
C ASN A 140 15.20 4.95 -2.26
N PHE A 141 15.55 5.52 -1.10
CA PHE A 141 16.85 6.16 -0.91
C PHE A 141 18.00 5.15 -0.99
N ALA A 142 17.85 3.96 -0.41
CA ALA A 142 18.85 2.90 -0.52
C ALA A 142 19.09 2.49 -1.98
N ASN A 143 18.03 2.33 -2.76
CA ASN A 143 18.15 2.03 -4.19
C ASN A 143 18.87 3.16 -4.94
N LEU A 144 18.47 4.40 -4.73
CA LEU A 144 19.08 5.56 -5.36
C LEU A 144 20.57 5.65 -4.99
N PHE A 145 20.92 5.54 -3.72
CA PHE A 145 22.30 5.59 -3.23
C PHE A 145 23.16 4.46 -3.81
N MET A 146 22.64 3.24 -3.83
CA MET A 146 23.37 2.11 -4.42
C MET A 146 23.64 2.30 -5.91
N THR A 147 22.68 2.84 -6.65
CA THR A 147 22.82 2.99 -8.11
C THR A 147 23.60 4.24 -8.51
N THR A 148 23.43 5.38 -7.82
CA THR A 148 24.08 6.64 -8.20
C THR A 148 25.44 6.85 -7.57
N ASP A 149 25.58 6.58 -6.26
CA ASP A 149 26.79 6.89 -5.53
C ASP A 149 27.78 5.71 -5.48
N LEU A 150 27.25 4.49 -5.36
CA LEU A 150 28.09 3.27 -5.33
C LEU A 150 28.28 2.62 -6.70
N GLY A 151 27.54 3.06 -7.73
CA GLY A 151 27.63 2.48 -9.08
C GLY A 151 27.22 1.00 -9.16
N ILE A 152 26.42 0.53 -8.18
CA ILE A 152 25.93 -0.85 -8.14
C ILE A 152 24.91 -1.05 -9.25
N ASP A 153 24.97 -2.20 -9.91
CA ASP A 153 24.00 -2.56 -10.95
C ASP A 153 22.56 -2.47 -10.44
N THR A 154 21.68 -1.93 -11.27
CA THR A 154 20.26 -1.71 -10.93
C THR A 154 19.52 -2.99 -10.54
N THR A 155 19.91 -4.13 -11.10
CA THR A 155 19.34 -5.45 -10.79
C THR A 155 19.70 -5.87 -9.37
N VAL A 156 20.95 -5.65 -8.97
CA VAL A 156 21.44 -5.96 -7.62
C VAL A 156 20.77 -5.03 -6.60
N ALA A 157 20.74 -3.74 -6.87
CA ALA A 157 20.06 -2.76 -6.02
C ALA A 157 18.57 -3.07 -5.85
N GLY A 158 17.89 -3.44 -6.96
CA GLY A 158 16.51 -3.91 -6.93
C GLY A 158 16.29 -5.16 -6.09
N SER A 159 17.24 -6.09 -6.13
CA SER A 159 17.17 -7.32 -5.31
C SER A 159 17.31 -7.03 -3.82
N VAL A 160 18.15 -6.08 -3.44
CA VAL A 160 18.29 -5.63 -2.04
C VAL A 160 16.99 -5.00 -1.55
N VAL A 161 16.36 -4.14 -2.36
CA VAL A 161 15.05 -3.55 -2.05
C VAL A 161 13.96 -4.63 -2.00
N GLY A 162 13.99 -5.60 -2.90
CA GLY A 162 13.08 -6.75 -2.86
C GLY A 162 13.22 -7.54 -1.55
N THR A 163 14.45 -7.75 -1.06
CA THR A 163 14.72 -8.41 0.22
C THR A 163 14.11 -7.63 1.41
N TYR A 164 14.20 -6.31 1.40
CA TYR A 164 13.55 -5.46 2.41
C TYR A 164 12.04 -5.73 2.49
N TRP A 165 11.36 -5.73 1.34
CA TRP A 165 9.91 -5.99 1.27
C TRP A 165 9.55 -7.43 1.64
N PHE A 166 10.41 -8.39 1.30
CA PHE A 166 10.25 -9.79 1.69
C PHE A 166 10.37 -9.99 3.21
N LEU A 167 11.32 -9.35 3.85
CA LEU A 167 11.44 -9.38 5.31
C LEU A 167 10.22 -8.73 6.00
N MET A 168 9.71 -7.65 5.42
CA MET A 168 8.48 -7.02 5.88
C MET A 168 7.25 -7.94 5.73
N LEU A 169 7.16 -8.68 4.62
CA LEU A 169 6.13 -9.72 4.43
C LEU A 169 6.17 -10.74 5.57
N ILE A 170 7.35 -11.29 5.87
CA ILE A 170 7.52 -12.26 6.95
C ILE A 170 7.12 -11.66 8.30
N GLY A 171 7.55 -10.43 8.59
CA GLY A 171 7.22 -9.73 9.85
C GLY A 171 5.71 -9.50 10.01
N ARG A 172 5.03 -9.04 8.97
CA ARG A 172 3.57 -8.82 8.98
C ARG A 172 2.80 -10.13 9.12
N PHE A 173 3.22 -11.18 8.39
CA PHE A 173 2.59 -12.49 8.50
C PHE A 173 2.75 -13.09 9.89
N ALA A 174 3.98 -13.06 10.44
CA ALA A 174 4.26 -13.52 11.79
C ALA A 174 3.46 -12.70 12.84
N GLY A 175 3.40 -11.38 12.70
CA GLY A 175 2.60 -10.50 13.56
C GLY A 175 1.11 -10.81 13.50
N GLY A 176 0.59 -11.16 12.31
CA GLY A 176 -0.79 -11.63 12.14
C GLY A 176 -1.08 -12.93 12.88
N LEU A 177 -0.13 -13.87 12.86
CA LEU A 177 -0.28 -15.16 13.57
C LEU A 177 -0.12 -15.03 15.09
N LEU A 178 0.84 -14.23 15.56
CA LEU A 178 1.14 -14.06 16.98
C LEU A 178 0.16 -13.11 17.69
N GLY A 179 -0.36 -12.12 16.99
CA GLY A 179 -1.29 -11.13 17.53
C GLY A 179 -2.69 -11.68 17.84
N ALA A 180 -2.96 -12.96 17.56
CA ALA A 180 -4.21 -13.65 17.90
C ALA A 180 -4.23 -14.20 19.33
N LYS A 181 -3.09 -14.23 20.01
CA LYS A 181 -2.97 -14.68 21.39
C LYS A 181 -3.00 -13.47 22.32
#